data_46a2803d8d548c8328c40f0ac5e57eed
#
_entry.id   46a2803d8d548c8328c40f0ac5e57eed
#
_cell.length_a   1.000
_cell.length_b   1.000
_cell.length_c   1.000
_cell.angle_alpha   90.00
_cell.angle_beta   90.00
_cell.angle_gamma   90.00
#
_symmetry.space_group_name_H-M   'P 1'
#
loop_
_entity.id
_entity.type
_entity.pdbx_description
1 polymer ?
#
loop_
_entity_poly.entity_id
_entity_poly.type
_entity_poly.pdbx_seq_one_letter_code
_entity_poly.pdbx_strand_id
1 'polypeptide(L)'
;MRFIDTRLTVVALFALVLLAAPMTTWAEREGSADTAQANNPLANMTALNFQDYYIGKLTDSDQDANQFWVRFAKPFSIDKTNWLLRASLPVYSYPVGASGDRETGLSDLNLFAAYLIDTGNPAVSFGLGPQLTVPTATKDALGSEKWSAGLVNVLFNANSHLFQYGYLLSWQHSFAGVSDRADVNVATFQPFAFYQLGGGTYLRAAPIWVYNLENDDYSVPLGLGIGQVIKRGKVVYNFFIEPQISIADRGSGQPEWQLFFALNLQFLK
;
A
#
# COMPACT_ATOMS: atom_id res chain seq x y z
N MET A 1 -21.26 -25.64 18.93
CA MET A 1 -21.86 -24.58 18.11
C MET A 1 -20.69 -23.89 17.44
N ARG A 2 -20.39 -24.19 16.14
CA ARG A 2 -19.23 -23.65 15.43
C ARG A 2 -19.54 -22.17 15.07
N PHE A 3 -18.80 -21.25 15.61
CA PHE A 3 -18.81 -19.87 15.16
C PHE A 3 -18.29 -19.85 13.72
N ILE A 4 -19.15 -19.52 12.80
CA ILE A 4 -18.77 -19.25 11.41
C ILE A 4 -17.88 -18.02 11.47
N ASP A 5 -16.62 -18.20 11.06
CA ASP A 5 -15.59 -17.17 11.11
C ASP A 5 -16.03 -16.01 10.20
N THR A 6 -16.43 -14.92 10.83
CA THR A 6 -16.93 -13.68 10.16
C THR A 6 -15.93 -13.14 9.13
N ARG A 7 -14.65 -13.57 9.21
CA ARG A 7 -13.54 -13.16 8.36
C ARG A 7 -13.58 -13.82 6.98
N LEU A 8 -13.94 -15.11 6.93
CA LEU A 8 -14.19 -15.82 5.67
C LEU A 8 -15.39 -15.23 4.92
N THR A 9 -16.38 -14.69 5.64
CA THR A 9 -17.58 -14.08 5.04
C THR A 9 -17.26 -12.75 4.36
N VAL A 10 -16.35 -11.92 4.91
CA VAL A 10 -15.94 -10.65 4.30
C VAL A 10 -15.09 -10.89 3.06
N VAL A 11 -14.14 -11.84 3.11
CA VAL A 11 -13.34 -12.23 1.93
C VAL A 11 -14.21 -12.85 0.84
N ALA A 12 -15.20 -13.67 1.21
CA ALA A 12 -16.14 -14.27 0.26
C ALA A 12 -17.08 -13.23 -0.35
N LEU A 13 -17.53 -12.23 0.40
CA LEU A 13 -18.36 -11.12 -0.14
C LEU A 13 -17.58 -10.27 -1.15
N PHE A 14 -16.32 -9.95 -0.89
CA PHE A 14 -15.48 -9.23 -1.84
C PHE A 14 -15.20 -10.05 -3.11
N ALA A 15 -14.95 -11.35 -2.97
CA ALA A 15 -14.78 -12.25 -4.12
C ALA A 15 -16.07 -12.40 -4.94
N LEU A 16 -17.24 -12.40 -4.30
CA LEU A 16 -18.55 -12.52 -4.98
C LEU A 16 -18.91 -11.26 -5.78
N VAL A 17 -18.54 -10.07 -5.29
CA VAL A 17 -18.76 -8.80 -6.03
C VAL A 17 -17.90 -8.74 -7.29
N LEU A 18 -16.71 -9.37 -7.29
CA LEU A 18 -15.83 -9.48 -8.46
C LEU A 18 -16.40 -10.43 -9.55
N LEU A 19 -17.16 -11.46 -9.15
CA LEU A 19 -17.72 -12.46 -10.07
C LEU A 19 -19.09 -12.07 -10.65
N ALA A 20 -19.79 -11.11 -10.06
CA ALA A 20 -21.14 -10.71 -10.44
C ALA A 20 -21.19 -9.49 -11.40
N ALA A 21 -20.04 -8.92 -11.78
CA ALA A 21 -20.04 -7.86 -12.81
C ALA A 21 -20.29 -8.49 -14.19
N PRO A 22 -21.38 -8.15 -14.90
CA PRO A 22 -21.58 -8.63 -16.25
C PRO A 22 -20.40 -8.13 -17.11
N MET A 23 -19.72 -9.04 -17.81
CA MET A 23 -18.76 -8.72 -18.87
C MET A 23 -19.51 -8.11 -20.06
N THR A 24 -20.05 -6.92 -19.88
CA THR A 24 -20.54 -6.13 -21.00
C THR A 24 -19.34 -5.50 -21.68
N THR A 25 -19.16 -5.84 -22.93
CA THR A 25 -18.21 -5.24 -23.88
C THR A 25 -18.49 -3.74 -24.02
N TRP A 26 -17.92 -2.93 -23.15
CA TRP A 26 -17.85 -1.49 -23.31
C TRP A 26 -16.46 -1.13 -23.84
N ALA A 27 -16.32 -1.31 -25.18
CA ALA A 27 -15.22 -0.75 -25.90
C ALA A 27 -15.49 0.75 -26.10
N GLU A 28 -14.99 1.59 -25.22
CA GLU A 28 -14.90 3.00 -25.52
C GLU A 28 -13.49 3.53 -25.23
N ARG A 29 -12.92 4.14 -26.25
CA ARG A 29 -11.53 4.59 -26.38
C ARG A 29 -11.14 5.79 -25.50
N GLU A 30 -12.03 6.34 -24.71
CA GLU A 30 -11.75 7.49 -23.83
C GLU A 30 -11.21 7.13 -22.44
N GLY A 31 -11.22 5.87 -22.06
CA GLY A 31 -10.79 5.40 -20.73
C GLY A 31 -9.29 5.15 -20.57
N SER A 32 -8.49 5.14 -21.62
CA SER A 32 -7.12 4.60 -21.56
C SER A 32 -6.13 5.44 -20.73
N ALA A 33 -6.21 6.76 -20.81
CA ALA A 33 -5.27 7.64 -20.10
C ALA A 33 -5.56 7.72 -18.60
N ASP A 34 -6.83 7.89 -18.21
CA ASP A 34 -7.24 7.93 -16.80
C ASP A 34 -7.04 6.56 -16.12
N THR A 35 -7.27 5.47 -16.87
CA THR A 35 -7.05 4.10 -16.40
C THR A 35 -5.56 3.84 -16.15
N ALA A 36 -4.71 4.33 -17.04
CA ALA A 36 -3.25 4.23 -16.88
C ALA A 36 -2.75 5.01 -15.66
N GLN A 37 -3.34 6.17 -15.39
CA GLN A 37 -2.98 6.98 -14.22
C GLN A 37 -3.56 6.44 -12.90
N ALA A 38 -4.56 5.55 -12.94
CA ALA A 38 -5.16 4.98 -11.74
C ALA A 38 -4.17 4.17 -10.88
N ASN A 39 -3.09 3.67 -11.48
CA ASN A 39 -2.02 2.94 -10.78
C ASN A 39 -0.82 3.84 -10.43
N ASN A 40 -0.81 5.11 -10.85
CA ASN A 40 0.27 6.05 -10.56
C ASN A 40 0.15 6.59 -9.12
N PRO A 41 1.09 6.30 -8.22
CA PRO A 41 1.04 6.80 -6.85
C PRO A 41 1.26 8.31 -6.74
N LEU A 42 1.74 8.97 -7.81
CA LEU A 42 1.94 10.41 -7.92
C LEU A 42 0.88 11.10 -8.80
N ALA A 43 -0.23 10.42 -9.11
CA ALA A 43 -1.27 10.99 -9.95
C ALA A 43 -1.82 12.32 -9.38
N ASN A 44 -2.06 13.28 -10.27
CA ASN A 44 -2.60 14.60 -9.88
C ASN A 44 -4.11 14.52 -9.57
N MET A 45 -4.48 13.58 -8.69
CA MET A 45 -5.85 13.33 -8.24
C MET A 45 -5.89 13.21 -6.72
N THR A 46 -6.93 13.73 -6.10
CA THR A 46 -7.21 13.43 -4.70
C THR A 46 -7.63 11.97 -4.60
N ALA A 47 -7.06 11.21 -3.67
CA ALA A 47 -7.38 9.80 -3.51
C ALA A 47 -7.67 9.43 -2.06
N LEU A 48 -8.59 8.49 -1.88
CA LEU A 48 -8.86 7.81 -0.62
C LEU A 48 -8.76 6.31 -0.87
N ASN A 49 -7.82 5.65 -0.19
CA ASN A 49 -7.51 4.26 -0.42
C ASN A 49 -7.80 3.44 0.85
N PHE A 50 -8.47 2.32 0.66
CA PHE A 50 -8.70 1.29 1.66
C PHE A 50 -7.91 0.06 1.23
N GLN A 51 -6.89 -0.29 1.99
CA GLN A 51 -5.94 -1.34 1.63
C GLN A 51 -5.79 -2.30 2.79
N ASP A 52 -5.76 -3.58 2.51
CA ASP A 52 -5.68 -4.60 3.53
C ASP A 52 -4.65 -5.67 3.17
N TYR A 53 -3.79 -5.99 4.12
CA TYR A 53 -2.85 -7.10 4.08
C TYR A 53 -3.32 -8.14 5.11
N TYR A 54 -3.97 -9.18 4.65
CA TYR A 54 -4.19 -10.36 5.46
C TYR A 54 -2.92 -11.23 5.40
N ILE A 55 -2.20 -11.27 6.50
CA ILE A 55 -1.00 -12.07 6.67
C ILE A 55 -1.44 -13.43 7.22
N GLY A 56 -1.37 -14.46 6.38
CA GLY A 56 -1.91 -15.77 6.75
C GLY A 56 -0.99 -16.57 7.64
N LYS A 57 0.32 -16.25 7.63
CA LYS A 57 1.29 -16.84 8.54
C LYS A 57 2.47 -15.92 8.78
N LEU A 58 2.89 -15.82 10.03
CA LEU A 58 4.11 -15.15 10.48
C LEU A 58 5.24 -16.16 10.68
N THR A 59 6.49 -15.76 10.41
CA THR A 59 7.69 -16.56 10.70
C THR A 59 7.78 -16.84 12.20
N ASP A 60 8.33 -18.02 12.54
CA ASP A 60 8.49 -18.51 13.92
C ASP A 60 7.18 -18.62 14.71
N SER A 61 6.04 -18.60 14.02
CA SER A 61 4.72 -18.66 14.61
C SER A 61 3.72 -19.23 13.60
N ASP A 62 2.76 -20.03 14.04
CA ASP A 62 1.64 -20.47 13.20
C ASP A 62 0.44 -19.49 13.25
N GLN A 63 0.71 -18.22 13.58
CA GLN A 63 -0.33 -17.22 13.77
C GLN A 63 -0.46 -16.30 12.56
N ASP A 64 -1.68 -15.80 12.37
CA ASP A 64 -2.02 -14.81 11.36
C ASP A 64 -1.97 -13.38 11.93
N ALA A 65 -1.90 -12.40 11.04
CA ALA A 65 -2.02 -10.98 11.39
C ALA A 65 -2.82 -10.22 10.31
N ASN A 66 -3.22 -9.02 10.63
CA ASN A 66 -3.89 -8.15 9.66
C ASN A 66 -3.43 -6.71 9.77
N GLN A 67 -3.27 -6.06 8.64
CA GLN A 67 -2.92 -4.65 8.51
C GLN A 67 -3.90 -3.96 7.57
N PHE A 68 -4.88 -3.27 8.11
CA PHE A 68 -5.78 -2.43 7.32
C PHE A 68 -5.28 -0.99 7.30
N TRP A 69 -5.24 -0.36 6.12
CA TRP A 69 -4.73 0.98 5.90
C TRP A 69 -5.79 1.88 5.31
N VAL A 70 -6.02 3.03 5.92
CA VAL A 70 -6.71 4.16 5.31
C VAL A 70 -5.65 5.16 4.87
N ARG A 71 -5.57 5.42 3.54
CA ARG A 71 -4.61 6.36 2.98
C ARG A 71 -5.34 7.47 2.23
N PHE A 72 -4.97 8.69 2.54
CA PHE A 72 -5.45 9.89 1.86
C PHE A 72 -4.29 10.52 1.11
N ALA A 73 -4.48 10.82 -0.17
CA ALA A 73 -3.50 11.52 -0.98
C ALA A 73 -4.14 12.76 -1.62
N LYS A 74 -3.41 13.87 -1.58
CA LYS A 74 -3.87 15.15 -2.14
C LYS A 74 -2.74 15.89 -2.82
N PRO A 75 -2.84 16.17 -4.13
CA PRO A 75 -1.93 17.07 -4.82
C PRO A 75 -2.21 18.52 -4.41
N PHE A 76 -1.16 19.29 -4.26
CA PHE A 76 -1.21 20.73 -3.97
C PHE A 76 -0.02 21.44 -4.63
N SER A 77 -0.08 22.76 -4.72
CA SER A 77 1.00 23.57 -5.27
C SER A 77 1.42 24.63 -4.26
N ILE A 78 2.70 24.89 -4.20
CA ILE A 78 3.31 26.03 -3.48
C ILE A 78 4.06 26.83 -4.55
N ASP A 79 3.62 28.05 -4.81
CA ASP A 79 4.11 28.89 -5.90
C ASP A 79 4.11 28.13 -7.24
N LYS A 80 5.28 27.88 -7.80
CA LYS A 80 5.49 27.16 -9.07
C LYS A 80 5.82 25.69 -8.90
N THR A 81 5.77 25.18 -7.67
CA THR A 81 6.14 23.80 -7.36
C THR A 81 4.90 22.94 -7.11
N ASN A 82 4.93 21.72 -7.60
CA ASN A 82 3.86 20.74 -7.41
C ASN A 82 4.29 19.68 -6.40
N TRP A 83 3.37 19.35 -5.51
CA TRP A 83 3.58 18.44 -4.41
C TRP A 83 2.43 17.43 -4.29
N LEU A 84 2.72 16.27 -3.75
CA LEU A 84 1.73 15.31 -3.31
C LEU A 84 1.89 15.03 -1.82
N LEU A 85 0.88 15.36 -1.02
CA LEU A 85 0.78 14.92 0.37
C LEU A 85 0.11 13.55 0.42
N ARG A 86 0.65 12.61 1.20
CA ARG A 86 -0.01 11.37 1.57
C ARG A 86 0.00 11.20 3.08
N ALA A 87 -1.17 10.91 3.64
CA ALA A 87 -1.36 10.47 5.00
C ALA A 87 -1.78 9.00 4.99
N SER A 88 -1.20 8.17 5.86
CA SER A 88 -1.48 6.74 5.95
C SER A 88 -1.70 6.39 7.42
N LEU A 89 -2.93 5.99 7.76
CA LEU A 89 -3.31 5.55 9.09
C LEU A 89 -3.60 4.05 9.08
N PRO A 90 -2.76 3.24 9.74
CA PRO A 90 -2.99 1.81 9.83
C PRO A 90 -3.86 1.43 11.02
N VAL A 91 -4.65 0.38 10.83
CA VAL A 91 -5.31 -0.38 11.90
C VAL A 91 -4.72 -1.78 11.86
N TYR A 92 -4.02 -2.16 12.90
CA TYR A 92 -3.37 -3.46 12.99
C TYR A 92 -4.13 -4.40 13.90
N SER A 93 -4.03 -5.69 13.59
CA SER A 93 -4.47 -6.79 14.45
C SER A 93 -3.36 -7.84 14.45
N TYR A 94 -2.60 -7.89 15.53
CA TYR A 94 -1.43 -8.76 15.67
C TYR A 94 -1.55 -9.69 16.88
N PRO A 95 -1.00 -10.89 16.80
CA PRO A 95 -0.85 -11.75 17.97
C PRO A 95 0.16 -11.14 18.95
N VAL A 96 -0.12 -11.27 20.23
CA VAL A 96 0.75 -10.79 21.30
C VAL A 96 1.04 -11.91 22.29
N GLY A 97 2.30 -12.05 22.65
CA GLY A 97 2.74 -13.09 23.58
C GLY A 97 2.61 -14.52 23.03
N ALA A 98 2.94 -15.50 23.84
CA ALA A 98 2.93 -16.90 23.47
C ALA A 98 1.54 -17.54 23.54
N SER A 99 0.56 -16.91 24.20
CA SER A 99 -0.81 -17.41 24.38
C SER A 99 -1.67 -17.31 23.11
N GLY A 100 -1.21 -16.52 22.11
CA GLY A 100 -2.00 -16.24 20.93
C GLY A 100 -3.11 -15.20 21.14
N ASP A 101 -3.07 -14.50 22.26
CA ASP A 101 -3.89 -13.31 22.47
C ASP A 101 -3.64 -12.30 21.34
N ARG A 102 -4.63 -11.48 21.05
CA ARG A 102 -4.56 -10.56 19.90
C ARG A 102 -4.86 -9.14 20.33
N GLU A 103 -4.00 -8.22 19.93
CA GLU A 103 -4.29 -6.81 20.06
C GLU A 103 -4.72 -6.22 18.72
N THR A 104 -5.76 -5.38 18.77
CA THR A 104 -6.29 -4.67 17.61
C THR A 104 -6.45 -3.20 17.96
N GLY A 105 -6.00 -2.31 17.09
CA GLY A 105 -6.09 -0.87 17.29
C GLY A 105 -5.39 -0.08 16.19
N LEU A 106 -5.34 1.24 16.35
CA LEU A 106 -4.56 2.11 15.47
C LEU A 106 -3.07 1.85 15.68
N SER A 107 -2.30 1.93 14.61
CA SER A 107 -0.85 2.01 14.63
C SER A 107 -0.37 3.45 14.35
N ASP A 108 0.92 3.62 14.08
CA ASP A 108 1.54 4.93 13.92
C ASP A 108 1.16 5.58 12.58
N LEU A 109 0.73 6.84 12.65
CA LEU A 109 0.40 7.64 11.47
C LEU A 109 1.66 7.99 10.69
N ASN A 110 1.70 7.65 9.40
CA ASN A 110 2.76 8.06 8.49
C ASN A 110 2.28 9.13 7.52
N LEU A 111 3.08 10.17 7.38
CA LEU A 111 2.89 11.30 6.48
C LEU A 111 4.08 11.42 5.55
N PHE A 112 3.87 11.70 4.28
CA PHE A 112 4.93 12.21 3.42
C PHE A 112 4.45 13.30 2.46
N ALA A 113 5.36 14.18 2.04
CA ALA A 113 5.12 15.17 1.02
C ALA A 113 6.19 15.04 -0.07
N ALA A 114 5.80 14.56 -1.24
CA ALA A 114 6.70 14.39 -2.38
C ALA A 114 6.62 15.62 -3.29
N TYR A 115 7.74 16.29 -3.51
CA TYR A 115 7.94 17.27 -4.58
C TYR A 115 7.93 16.56 -5.93
N LEU A 116 7.03 16.97 -6.82
CA LEU A 116 6.91 16.42 -8.16
C LEU A 116 7.87 17.13 -9.11
N ILE A 117 8.90 16.41 -9.53
CA ILE A 117 9.94 16.94 -10.41
C ILE A 117 9.44 16.82 -11.85
N ASP A 118 9.52 17.90 -12.59
CA ASP A 118 9.25 17.90 -14.03
C ASP A 118 10.34 17.09 -14.76
N THR A 119 9.95 15.98 -15.33
CA THR A 119 10.84 15.09 -16.08
C THR A 119 10.95 15.47 -17.56
N GLY A 120 10.17 16.46 -18.02
CA GLY A 120 10.02 16.78 -19.44
C GLY A 120 9.19 15.74 -20.21
N ASN A 121 8.75 14.67 -19.56
CA ASN A 121 7.93 13.62 -20.15
C ASN A 121 6.66 13.39 -19.31
N PRO A 122 5.46 13.73 -19.79
CA PRO A 122 4.23 13.62 -19.02
C PRO A 122 3.84 12.17 -18.66
N ALA A 123 4.43 11.19 -19.34
CA ALA A 123 4.22 9.77 -19.00
C ALA A 123 5.13 9.27 -17.87
N VAL A 124 6.09 10.09 -17.41
CA VAL A 124 6.99 9.75 -16.32
C VAL A 124 6.75 10.68 -15.15
N SER A 125 6.34 10.15 -14.03
CA SER A 125 6.19 10.87 -12.78
C SER A 125 7.36 10.54 -11.86
N PHE A 126 8.01 11.56 -11.32
CA PHE A 126 9.10 11.41 -10.37
C PHE A 126 8.89 12.34 -9.18
N GLY A 127 9.01 11.83 -7.98
CA GLY A 127 8.81 12.58 -6.76
C GLY A 127 9.84 12.23 -5.68
N LEU A 128 10.24 13.23 -4.92
CA LEU A 128 11.15 13.09 -3.78
C LEU A 128 10.69 14.02 -2.67
N GLY A 129 10.76 13.56 -1.42
CA GLY A 129 10.42 14.43 -0.31
C GLY A 129 10.54 13.82 1.07
N PRO A 130 10.27 14.62 2.11
CA PRO A 130 10.33 14.16 3.48
C PRO A 130 9.16 13.26 3.84
N GLN A 131 9.41 12.38 4.82
CA GLN A 131 8.37 11.66 5.55
C GLN A 131 8.52 11.82 7.05
N LEU A 132 7.42 11.66 7.75
CA LEU A 132 7.31 11.71 9.20
C LEU A 132 6.37 10.60 9.68
N THR A 133 6.79 9.84 10.69
CA THR A 133 5.92 8.91 11.40
C THR A 133 5.70 9.42 12.82
N VAL A 134 4.43 9.51 13.20
CA VAL A 134 3.98 10.02 14.48
C VAL A 134 3.50 8.86 15.34
N PRO A 135 3.96 8.72 16.61
CA PRO A 135 3.56 7.63 17.50
C PRO A 135 2.12 7.81 17.98
N THR A 136 1.17 7.38 17.15
CA THR A 136 -0.28 7.49 17.40
C THR A 136 -0.93 6.15 17.72
N ALA A 137 -0.14 5.09 17.86
CA ALA A 137 -0.66 3.77 18.18
C ALA A 137 -1.48 3.78 19.47
N THR A 138 -2.61 3.06 19.47
CA THR A 138 -3.50 2.97 20.63
C THR A 138 -3.09 1.87 21.61
N LYS A 139 -2.10 1.08 21.25
CA LYS A 139 -1.53 -0.01 22.03
C LYS A 139 -0.03 -0.09 21.79
N ASP A 140 0.73 -0.37 22.82
CA ASP A 140 2.20 -0.43 22.76
C ASP A 140 2.72 -1.49 21.78
N ALA A 141 2.01 -2.62 21.64
CA ALA A 141 2.36 -3.68 20.71
C ALA A 141 2.08 -3.33 19.23
N LEU A 142 1.33 -2.28 18.95
CA LEU A 142 0.91 -1.90 17.59
C LEU A 142 1.65 -0.69 17.03
N GLY A 143 2.58 -0.10 17.79
CA GLY A 143 3.37 1.05 17.37
C GLY A 143 4.79 1.04 17.89
N SER A 144 5.56 1.98 17.41
CA SER A 144 6.97 2.12 17.80
C SER A 144 7.18 2.96 19.06
N GLU A 145 6.20 3.81 19.42
CA GLU A 145 6.33 4.87 20.45
C GLU A 145 7.48 5.85 20.14
N LYS A 146 7.91 5.89 18.88
CA LYS A 146 9.00 6.76 18.38
C LYS A 146 8.50 7.71 17.29
N TRP A 147 8.96 8.94 17.37
CA TRP A 147 8.91 9.87 16.25
C TRP A 147 10.02 9.52 15.28
N SER A 148 9.67 9.29 14.01
CA SER A 148 10.64 8.95 12.97
C SER A 148 10.51 9.90 11.80
N ALA A 149 11.64 10.32 11.26
CA ALA A 149 11.71 11.15 10.07
C ALA A 149 12.56 10.46 9.00
N GLY A 150 12.32 10.81 7.75
CA GLY A 150 13.05 10.20 6.65
C GLY A 150 12.68 10.79 5.30
N LEU A 151 12.93 10.01 4.26
CA LEU A 151 12.75 10.42 2.87
C LEU A 151 11.95 9.37 2.10
N VAL A 152 11.21 9.85 1.12
CA VAL A 152 10.55 9.01 0.10
C VAL A 152 11.02 9.43 -1.28
N ASN A 153 11.17 8.46 -2.17
CA ASN A 153 11.40 8.66 -3.58
C ASN A 153 10.45 7.77 -4.38
N VAL A 154 9.80 8.32 -5.37
CA VAL A 154 8.80 7.62 -6.19
C VAL A 154 9.09 7.85 -7.65
N LEU A 155 9.12 6.78 -8.43
CA LEU A 155 9.14 6.81 -9.89
C LEU A 155 7.95 6.03 -10.42
N PHE A 156 7.26 6.57 -11.41
CA PHE A 156 6.26 5.85 -12.20
C PHE A 156 6.44 6.14 -13.67
N ASN A 157 6.55 5.09 -14.48
CA ASN A 157 6.72 5.18 -15.93
C ASN A 157 5.53 4.53 -16.64
N ALA A 158 4.80 5.33 -17.38
CA ALA A 158 3.64 4.95 -18.20
C ALA A 158 3.87 5.24 -19.70
N ASN A 159 5.12 5.25 -20.18
CA ASN A 159 5.41 5.43 -21.61
C ASN A 159 4.77 4.35 -22.47
N SER A 160 4.62 3.15 -21.95
CA SER A 160 3.86 2.08 -22.61
C SER A 160 2.43 2.03 -22.08
N HIS A 161 1.45 1.99 -22.99
CA HIS A 161 0.06 1.78 -22.63
C HIS A 161 -0.22 0.36 -22.13
N LEU A 162 0.64 -0.61 -22.49
CA LEU A 162 0.51 -2.00 -22.08
C LEU A 162 1.24 -2.31 -20.78
N PHE A 163 2.43 -1.72 -20.59
CA PHE A 163 3.28 -2.03 -19.45
C PHE A 163 3.74 -0.77 -18.76
N GLN A 164 3.36 -0.66 -17.50
CA GLN A 164 3.71 0.43 -16.62
C GLN A 164 4.53 -0.12 -15.46
N TYR A 165 5.52 0.63 -15.01
CA TYR A 165 6.39 0.20 -13.92
C TYR A 165 6.96 1.36 -13.15
N GLY A 166 7.49 1.06 -12.00
CA GLY A 166 8.16 2.03 -11.16
C GLY A 166 8.49 1.47 -9.80
N TYR A 167 8.69 2.38 -8.86
CA TYR A 167 8.95 2.03 -7.47
C TYR A 167 8.57 3.16 -6.52
N LEU A 168 8.36 2.78 -5.26
CA LEU A 168 8.41 3.67 -4.12
C LEU A 168 9.51 3.18 -3.18
N LEU A 169 10.50 4.02 -2.95
CA LEU A 169 11.56 3.81 -1.98
C LEU A 169 11.31 4.73 -0.80
N SER A 170 11.41 4.22 0.41
CA SER A 170 11.38 5.05 1.61
C SER A 170 12.43 4.59 2.62
N TRP A 171 12.91 5.53 3.40
CA TRP A 171 13.77 5.28 4.55
C TRP A 171 13.37 6.22 5.67
N GLN A 172 13.37 5.72 6.90
CA GLN A 172 13.11 6.51 8.10
C GLN A 172 13.94 6.05 9.28
N HIS A 173 14.27 7.01 10.15
CA HIS A 173 14.99 6.79 11.39
C HIS A 173 14.29 7.52 12.54
N SER A 174 14.26 6.91 13.73
CA SER A 174 13.71 7.55 14.93
C SER A 174 14.65 8.64 15.44
N PHE A 175 14.07 9.72 15.95
CA PHE A 175 14.85 10.84 16.52
C PHE A 175 14.36 11.27 17.91
N ALA A 176 13.20 10.78 18.34
CA ALA A 176 12.61 11.06 19.65
C ALA A 176 11.59 9.97 20.02
N GLY A 177 11.21 9.87 21.27
CA GLY A 177 10.20 8.95 21.80
C GLY A 177 10.62 8.29 23.08
N VAL A 178 9.97 7.19 23.43
CA VAL A 178 10.19 6.44 24.68
C VAL A 178 11.57 5.76 24.64
N SER A 179 12.40 5.97 25.65
CA SER A 179 13.82 5.59 25.64
C SER A 179 14.07 4.08 25.72
N ASP A 180 13.18 3.34 26.34
CA ASP A 180 13.26 1.88 26.52
C ASP A 180 12.61 1.09 25.36
N ARG A 181 12.10 1.78 24.36
CA ARG A 181 11.64 1.18 23.09
C ARG A 181 12.78 1.12 22.08
N ALA A 182 12.81 0.06 21.29
CA ALA A 182 13.78 -0.09 20.21
C ALA A 182 13.72 1.08 19.23
N ASP A 183 14.87 1.52 18.75
CA ASP A 183 14.94 2.54 17.72
C ASP A 183 14.38 2.01 16.38
N VAL A 184 13.90 2.94 15.59
CA VAL A 184 13.39 2.66 14.25
C VAL A 184 14.43 3.10 13.24
N ASN A 185 14.88 2.19 12.39
CA ASN A 185 15.74 2.48 11.25
C ASN A 185 15.37 1.53 10.12
N VAL A 186 14.39 1.91 9.30
CA VAL A 186 13.75 1.02 8.34
C VAL A 186 13.78 1.61 6.95
N ALA A 187 14.22 0.81 5.99
CA ALA A 187 14.10 1.07 4.57
C ALA A 187 13.00 0.18 3.96
N THR A 188 12.19 0.73 3.06
CA THR A 188 11.23 -0.03 2.28
C THR A 188 11.44 0.23 0.80
N PHE A 189 11.34 -0.83 0.01
CA PHE A 189 11.35 -0.74 -1.45
C PHE A 189 10.13 -1.46 -1.99
N GLN A 190 9.27 -0.73 -2.66
CA GLN A 190 8.09 -1.28 -3.32
C GLN A 190 8.27 -1.15 -4.83
N PRO A 191 8.85 -2.16 -5.52
CA PRO A 191 8.77 -2.23 -6.98
C PRO A 191 7.32 -2.47 -7.39
N PHE A 192 6.90 -1.87 -8.49
CA PHE A 192 5.60 -2.18 -9.05
C PHE A 192 5.64 -2.27 -10.57
N ALA A 193 4.87 -3.21 -11.07
CA ALA A 193 4.67 -3.46 -12.48
C ALA A 193 3.18 -3.74 -12.75
N PHE A 194 2.65 -3.15 -13.82
CA PHE A 194 1.27 -3.30 -14.23
C PHE A 194 1.23 -3.64 -15.72
N TYR A 195 0.54 -4.72 -16.06
CA TYR A 195 0.31 -5.12 -17.45
C TYR A 195 -1.18 -5.00 -17.78
N GLN A 196 -1.52 -4.11 -18.71
CA GLN A 196 -2.89 -3.79 -19.07
C GLN A 196 -3.47 -4.86 -19.99
N LEU A 197 -4.60 -5.46 -19.59
CA LEU A 197 -5.33 -6.47 -20.36
C LEU A 197 -6.45 -5.85 -21.21
N GLY A 198 -6.73 -4.57 -21.03
CA GLY A 198 -7.84 -3.87 -21.69
C GLY A 198 -9.11 -3.83 -20.82
N GLY A 199 -10.04 -2.94 -21.18
CA GLY A 199 -11.29 -2.76 -20.43
C GLY A 199 -11.11 -2.34 -18.96
N GLY A 200 -9.97 -1.75 -18.61
CA GLY A 200 -9.63 -1.39 -17.25
C GLY A 200 -9.07 -2.54 -16.40
N THR A 201 -9.00 -3.75 -16.95
CA THR A 201 -8.40 -4.91 -16.27
C THR A 201 -6.88 -4.90 -16.44
N TYR A 202 -6.14 -5.24 -15.39
CA TYR A 202 -4.68 -5.31 -15.42
C TYR A 202 -4.13 -6.39 -14.50
N LEU A 203 -2.98 -6.95 -14.86
CA LEU A 203 -2.15 -7.73 -13.95
C LEU A 203 -1.25 -6.77 -13.18
N ARG A 204 -0.93 -7.16 -11.95
CA ARG A 204 -0.10 -6.35 -11.07
C ARG A 204 0.90 -7.18 -10.27
N ALA A 205 2.03 -6.58 -9.99
CA ALA A 205 2.98 -7.02 -8.98
C ALA A 205 3.48 -5.77 -8.25
N ALA A 206 3.17 -5.64 -6.96
CA ALA A 206 3.55 -4.47 -6.18
C ALA A 206 3.84 -4.85 -4.71
N PRO A 207 4.70 -5.86 -4.47
CA PRO A 207 5.08 -6.25 -3.11
C PRO A 207 5.92 -5.16 -2.45
N ILE A 208 5.89 -5.11 -1.11
CA ILE A 208 6.74 -4.21 -0.33
C ILE A 208 7.86 -5.03 0.30
N TRP A 209 9.08 -4.72 -0.06
CA TRP A 209 10.28 -5.23 0.58
C TRP A 209 10.63 -4.34 1.77
N VAL A 210 10.91 -4.95 2.89
CA VAL A 210 11.22 -4.25 4.14
C VAL A 210 12.60 -4.69 4.62
N TYR A 211 13.42 -3.74 5.02
CA TYR A 211 14.69 -3.99 5.67
C TYR A 211 14.82 -3.14 6.92
N ASN A 212 14.97 -3.78 8.06
CA ASN A 212 15.23 -3.13 9.34
C ASN A 212 16.75 -3.04 9.55
N LEU A 213 17.29 -1.82 9.49
CA LEU A 213 18.71 -1.53 9.62
C LEU A 213 19.21 -1.57 11.07
N GLU A 214 18.32 -1.70 12.06
CA GLU A 214 18.72 -1.82 13.49
C GLU A 214 19.13 -3.26 13.86
N ASN A 215 18.48 -4.25 13.26
CA ASN A 215 18.64 -5.65 13.66
C ASN A 215 18.86 -6.60 12.47
N ASP A 216 18.99 -6.07 11.26
CA ASP A 216 19.11 -6.80 10.01
C ASP A 216 17.94 -7.74 9.68
N ASP A 217 16.77 -7.51 10.26
CA ASP A 217 15.56 -8.24 9.87
C ASP A 217 15.04 -7.74 8.53
N TYR A 218 14.51 -8.63 7.72
CA TYR A 218 13.95 -8.27 6.42
C TYR A 218 12.84 -9.20 5.97
N SER A 219 12.03 -8.71 5.03
CA SER A 219 11.04 -9.49 4.29
C SER A 219 11.03 -9.06 2.83
N VAL A 220 11.13 -10.03 1.94
CA VAL A 220 11.17 -9.84 0.48
C VAL A 220 10.07 -10.69 -0.16
N PRO A 221 8.82 -10.24 -0.15
CA PRO A 221 7.74 -10.93 -0.84
C PRO A 221 7.82 -10.76 -2.36
N LEU A 222 7.31 -11.76 -3.09
CA LEU A 222 6.87 -11.65 -4.48
C LEU A 222 5.36 -11.79 -4.55
N GLY A 223 4.73 -11.09 -5.48
CA GLY A 223 3.29 -11.13 -5.68
C GLY A 223 2.90 -11.05 -7.14
N LEU A 224 1.77 -11.64 -7.45
CA LEU A 224 1.10 -11.47 -8.74
C LEU A 224 -0.40 -11.41 -8.49
N GLY A 225 -1.01 -10.34 -8.96
CA GLY A 225 -2.42 -10.08 -8.75
C GLY A 225 -3.13 -9.60 -10.00
N ILE A 226 -4.42 -9.38 -9.82
CA ILE A 226 -5.30 -8.82 -10.85
C ILE A 226 -6.07 -7.66 -10.27
N GLY A 227 -6.29 -6.64 -11.07
CA GLY A 227 -7.08 -5.47 -10.70
C GLY A 227 -7.99 -5.01 -11.81
N GLN A 228 -8.95 -4.18 -11.40
CA GLN A 228 -9.91 -3.57 -12.29
C GLN A 228 -10.07 -2.08 -11.98
N VAL A 229 -10.04 -1.25 -12.99
CA VAL A 229 -10.34 0.17 -12.93
C VAL A 229 -11.68 0.43 -13.59
N ILE A 230 -12.56 1.13 -12.88
CA ILE A 230 -13.87 1.55 -13.38
C ILE A 230 -14.03 3.05 -13.16
N LYS A 231 -14.31 3.82 -14.21
CA LYS A 231 -14.66 5.24 -14.11
C LYS A 231 -16.17 5.41 -14.06
N ARG A 232 -16.65 6.14 -13.08
CA ARG A 232 -18.07 6.52 -12.93
C ARG A 232 -18.15 8.02 -12.61
N GLY A 233 -18.55 8.81 -13.59
CA GLY A 233 -18.58 10.26 -13.45
C GLY A 233 -17.20 10.83 -13.12
N LYS A 234 -17.09 11.52 -12.00
CA LYS A 234 -15.82 12.09 -11.51
C LYS A 234 -15.04 11.19 -10.55
N VAL A 235 -15.43 9.94 -10.38
CA VAL A 235 -14.74 9.00 -9.49
C VAL A 235 -14.19 7.84 -10.31
N VAL A 236 -12.91 7.55 -10.09
CA VAL A 236 -12.24 6.34 -10.57
C VAL A 236 -12.12 5.38 -9.41
N TYR A 237 -12.68 4.19 -9.57
CA TYR A 237 -12.60 3.07 -8.66
C TYR A 237 -11.52 2.13 -9.16
N ASN A 238 -10.53 1.85 -8.35
CA ASN A 238 -9.48 0.90 -8.67
C ASN A 238 -9.42 -0.14 -7.54
N PHE A 239 -9.76 -1.37 -7.84
CA PHE A 239 -9.73 -2.47 -6.88
C PHE A 239 -8.89 -3.62 -7.41
N PHE A 240 -8.24 -4.32 -6.51
CA PHE A 240 -7.36 -5.42 -6.86
C PHE A 240 -7.21 -6.43 -5.72
N ILE A 241 -6.69 -7.59 -6.09
CA ILE A 241 -6.24 -8.64 -5.18
C ILE A 241 -4.88 -9.15 -5.66
N GLU A 242 -3.94 -9.32 -4.73
CA GLU A 242 -2.57 -9.75 -5.01
C GLU A 242 -2.08 -10.71 -3.92
N PRO A 243 -2.15 -12.03 -4.14
CA PRO A 243 -1.43 -13.01 -3.32
C PRO A 243 0.08 -12.72 -3.36
N GLN A 244 0.73 -12.81 -2.21
CA GLN A 244 2.17 -12.59 -2.05
C GLN A 244 2.78 -13.68 -1.16
N ILE A 245 3.99 -14.10 -1.49
CA ILE A 245 4.78 -15.06 -0.72
C ILE A 245 6.18 -14.51 -0.51
N SER A 246 6.69 -14.57 0.72
CA SER A 246 8.08 -14.23 1.00
C SER A 246 9.01 -15.25 0.36
N ILE A 247 9.97 -14.77 -0.41
CA ILE A 247 11.02 -15.58 -1.03
C ILE A 247 12.34 -15.49 -0.28
N ALA A 248 12.47 -14.49 0.57
CA ALA A 248 13.57 -14.32 1.51
C ALA A 248 13.07 -13.50 2.71
N ASP A 249 13.35 -13.97 3.89
CA ASP A 249 13.03 -13.29 5.14
C ASP A 249 14.09 -13.59 6.20
N ARG A 250 14.14 -12.73 7.22
CA ARG A 250 14.95 -12.88 8.42
C ARG A 250 14.26 -12.17 9.58
N GLY A 251 14.27 -12.79 10.75
CA GLY A 251 13.65 -12.33 11.96
C GLY A 251 12.27 -12.90 12.20
N SER A 252 11.84 -12.87 13.44
CA SER A 252 10.52 -13.33 13.88
C SER A 252 9.41 -12.38 13.46
N GLY A 253 8.21 -12.92 13.22
CA GLY A 253 7.03 -12.11 12.94
C GLY A 253 6.99 -11.53 11.53
N GLN A 254 7.86 -11.99 10.60
CA GLN A 254 7.80 -11.59 9.21
C GLN A 254 6.67 -12.33 8.49
N PRO A 255 6.01 -11.73 7.50
CA PRO A 255 5.01 -12.42 6.69
C PRO A 255 5.63 -13.56 5.86
N GLU A 256 5.20 -14.82 6.05
CA GLU A 256 5.55 -15.91 5.15
C GLU A 256 4.72 -15.84 3.86
N TRP A 257 3.42 -15.59 4.00
CA TRP A 257 2.52 -15.30 2.89
C TRP A 257 1.42 -14.33 3.30
N GLN A 258 0.93 -13.59 2.35
CA GLN A 258 -0.13 -12.61 2.60
C GLN A 258 -1.01 -12.40 1.38
N LEU A 259 -2.20 -11.89 1.62
CA LEU A 259 -3.13 -11.48 0.60
C LEU A 259 -3.31 -9.96 0.68
N PHE A 260 -2.87 -9.26 -0.34
CA PHE A 260 -3.04 -7.82 -0.45
C PHE A 260 -4.24 -7.51 -1.33
N PHE A 261 -5.20 -6.79 -0.79
CA PHE A 261 -6.34 -6.31 -1.56
C PHE A 261 -6.66 -4.85 -1.23
N ALA A 262 -7.27 -4.16 -2.17
CA ALA A 262 -7.59 -2.76 -1.98
C ALA A 262 -8.80 -2.30 -2.79
N LEU A 263 -9.40 -1.22 -2.28
CA LEU A 263 -10.29 -0.33 -3.00
C LEU A 263 -9.71 1.08 -2.93
N ASN A 264 -9.28 1.61 -4.07
CA ASN A 264 -8.78 2.97 -4.20
C ASN A 264 -9.82 3.82 -4.92
N LEU A 265 -10.20 4.93 -4.30
CA LEU A 265 -11.10 5.93 -4.85
C LEU A 265 -10.28 7.15 -5.26
N GLN A 266 -10.38 7.57 -6.51
CA GLN A 266 -9.68 8.74 -7.03
C GLN A 266 -10.69 9.73 -7.58
N PHE A 267 -10.55 10.99 -7.20
CA PHE A 267 -11.49 12.05 -7.51
C PHE A 267 -10.89 12.97 -8.57
N LEU A 268 -11.53 12.97 -9.75
CA LEU A 268 -11.18 13.86 -10.86
C LEU A 268 -11.64 15.29 -10.56
N LYS A 269 -10.86 16.25 -10.98
CA LYS A 269 -11.16 17.69 -10.82
C LYS A 269 -12.37 18.16 -11.65
#